data_8f6f6946d4aa54c96b22cf34cc78c05f
#
_entry.id   8f6f6946d4aa54c96b22cf34cc78c05f
#
_cell.length_a   1.000
_cell.length_b   1.000
_cell.length_c   1.000
_cell.angle_alpha   90.00
_cell.angle_beta   90.00
_cell.angle_gamma   90.00
#
_symmetry.space_group_name_H-M   'P 1'
#
loop_
_entity.id
_entity.type
_entity.pdbx_description
1 polymer ?
#
loop_
_entity_poly.entity_id
_entity_poly.type
_entity_poly.pdbx_seq_one_letter_code
_entity_poly.pdbx_strand_id
1 'polypeptide(L)'
;MSIATEQLNRTIAPVIKDATEFDLKLKPYEKYVLDNGVEVYAVNAGTQEVMSVELVFSAGNWFEQQNNIAAATNFLIKNGTTNKTAFQLNEHFDYYGSHLTRGCYNETANIVLHCINRHLATHLPVVAELITDAIYPQHELDIYRQNMKQRLTVNLKKCDFVAGRLIDEYVFGKDHPYGVYSNKEDYDALQQEQLQAYYKQYYTEGKCIIFAAGLLPADFAQQLNSTIGQLPLNKKEIPTIVHPLTPAEQMKYRITNDEKGVQGAIRLAQPFPNRHHPDFQKVQVLNTLFGGFFGSRLMSNIREDKGYTYGIHSYILNHISTTAWMISTEAGRDVCEATITEVYNEMRDLRDEMVDEEELQLVKNYLIGTILGDLDGPFHIIGRWKNLILNGLDENYFYNSVNIIKTISAKELQELANKYLQPEKFYELVVI
;
A
#
# COMPACT_ATOMS: atom_id res chain seq x y z
N MET A 1 30.10 11.73 26.24
CA MET A 1 29.30 12.29 27.34
C MET A 1 28.53 11.12 27.96
N SER A 2 28.80 10.80 29.23
CA SER A 2 28.14 9.74 29.97
C SER A 2 26.66 10.12 30.15
N ILE A 3 25.76 9.33 29.55
CA ILE A 3 24.33 9.40 29.87
C ILE A 3 24.22 8.81 31.28
N ALA A 4 23.96 9.66 32.28
CA ALA A 4 23.62 9.24 33.61
C ALA A 4 22.37 8.34 33.52
N THR A 5 22.50 7.07 33.80
CA THR A 5 21.39 6.16 34.04
C THR A 5 20.63 6.66 35.26
N GLU A 6 19.57 7.46 35.05
CA GLU A 6 18.56 7.69 36.09
C GLU A 6 18.05 6.32 36.52
N GLN A 7 18.28 5.98 37.78
CA GLN A 7 17.71 4.76 38.36
C GLN A 7 16.19 4.88 38.32
N LEU A 8 15.56 4.13 37.44
CA LEU A 8 14.10 4.03 37.32
C LEU A 8 13.54 3.63 38.69
N ASN A 9 12.88 4.57 39.34
CA ASN A 9 12.16 4.30 40.59
C ASN A 9 10.80 3.67 40.26
N ARG A 10 10.71 2.35 40.39
CA ARG A 10 9.50 1.57 40.09
C ARG A 10 8.29 1.88 40.99
N THR A 11 8.46 2.67 42.05
CA THR A 11 7.38 3.09 42.94
C THR A 11 6.73 4.42 42.54
N ILE A 12 7.31 5.13 41.58
CA ILE A 12 6.79 6.37 41.02
C ILE A 12 6.31 6.11 39.60
N ALA A 13 5.04 6.32 39.34
CA ALA A 13 4.51 6.24 37.98
C ALA A 13 5.21 7.26 37.08
N PRO A 14 5.65 6.88 35.87
CA PRO A 14 6.20 7.85 34.92
C PRO A 14 5.15 8.90 34.58
N VAL A 15 5.60 10.14 34.34
CA VAL A 15 4.72 11.19 33.83
C VAL A 15 4.26 10.81 32.44
N ILE A 16 2.97 10.58 32.27
CA ILE A 16 2.37 10.34 30.95
C ILE A 16 2.23 11.70 30.29
N LYS A 17 2.95 11.89 29.18
CA LYS A 17 2.79 13.06 28.31
C LYS A 17 1.64 12.81 27.35
N ASP A 18 0.86 13.86 27.06
CA ASP A 18 -0.09 13.83 25.97
C ASP A 18 0.64 13.57 24.64
N ALA A 19 0.07 12.71 23.78
CA ALA A 19 0.72 12.36 22.50
C ALA A 19 0.91 13.61 21.61
N THR A 20 0.02 14.59 21.70
CA THR A 20 0.10 15.83 20.94
C THR A 20 1.27 16.73 21.34
N GLU A 21 1.88 16.51 22.52
CA GLU A 21 3.07 17.24 22.99
C GLU A 21 4.37 16.74 22.36
N PHE A 22 4.36 15.56 21.73
CA PHE A 22 5.59 15.01 21.11
C PHE A 22 6.02 15.85 19.89
N ASP A 23 7.31 16.17 19.85
CA ASP A 23 7.97 16.78 18.68
C ASP A 23 8.40 15.66 17.72
N LEU A 24 7.57 15.43 16.68
CA LEU A 24 7.80 14.39 15.70
C LEU A 24 8.75 14.91 14.62
N LYS A 25 9.92 14.29 14.51
CA LYS A 25 10.94 14.63 13.52
C LYS A 25 11.16 13.49 12.55
N LEU A 26 10.92 13.74 11.28
CA LEU A 26 11.26 12.80 10.23
C LEU A 26 12.77 12.87 9.98
N LYS A 27 13.50 11.76 10.27
CA LYS A 27 14.93 11.68 9.99
C LYS A 27 15.17 11.85 8.50
N PRO A 28 16.09 12.75 8.06
CA PRO A 28 16.38 12.97 6.65
C PRO A 28 17.02 11.74 6.01
N TYR A 29 16.86 11.63 4.70
CA TYR A 29 17.58 10.69 3.85
C TYR A 29 18.85 11.33 3.29
N GLU A 30 19.78 10.47 2.87
CA GLU A 30 20.88 10.83 1.97
C GLU A 30 20.47 10.51 0.53
N LYS A 31 20.79 11.39 -0.41
CA LYS A 31 20.47 11.20 -1.83
C LYS A 31 21.75 11.01 -2.64
N TYR A 32 21.76 9.96 -3.44
CA TYR A 32 22.80 9.68 -4.43
C TYR A 32 22.17 9.58 -5.82
N VAL A 33 22.97 9.78 -6.87
CA VAL A 33 22.59 9.51 -8.25
C VAL A 33 23.66 8.61 -8.85
N LEU A 34 23.26 7.44 -9.34
CA LEU A 34 24.16 6.48 -9.98
C LEU A 34 24.51 6.94 -11.41
N ASP A 35 25.55 6.37 -12.00
CA ASP A 35 26.05 6.72 -13.35
C ASP A 35 24.98 6.62 -14.44
N ASN A 36 24.02 5.70 -14.29
CA ASN A 36 22.88 5.54 -15.21
C ASN A 36 21.68 6.44 -14.87
N GLY A 37 21.82 7.40 -13.95
CA GLY A 37 20.78 8.34 -13.55
C GLY A 37 19.74 7.77 -12.58
N VAL A 38 19.96 6.59 -12.00
CA VAL A 38 19.07 6.06 -10.94
C VAL A 38 19.27 6.85 -9.66
N GLU A 39 18.19 7.40 -9.14
CA GLU A 39 18.19 8.10 -7.85
C GLU A 39 18.11 7.08 -6.71
N VAL A 40 18.95 7.26 -5.70
CA VAL A 40 19.00 6.44 -4.50
C VAL A 40 18.71 7.31 -3.29
N TYR A 41 17.72 6.93 -2.52
CA TYR A 41 17.34 7.57 -1.24
C TYR A 41 17.68 6.60 -0.11
N ALA A 42 18.53 7.01 0.82
CA ALA A 42 19.08 6.14 1.84
C ALA A 42 18.89 6.70 3.26
N VAL A 43 18.46 5.86 4.19
CA VAL A 43 18.42 6.15 5.62
C VAL A 43 19.40 5.24 6.33
N ASN A 44 20.62 5.74 6.55
CA ASN A 44 21.65 5.02 7.30
C ASN A 44 21.41 5.18 8.79
N ALA A 45 20.91 4.14 9.43
CA ALA A 45 20.61 4.11 10.85
C ALA A 45 20.41 2.67 11.34
N GLY A 46 20.37 2.53 12.67
CA GLY A 46 20.20 1.24 13.33
C GLY A 46 21.51 0.71 13.92
N THR A 47 21.37 -0.27 14.80
CA THR A 47 22.49 -0.89 15.52
C THR A 47 22.73 -2.33 15.08
N GLN A 48 21.78 -2.91 14.34
CA GLN A 48 21.88 -4.26 13.81
C GLN A 48 22.52 -4.23 12.42
N GLU A 49 23.34 -5.22 12.10
CA GLU A 49 24.00 -5.37 10.80
C GLU A 49 23.04 -5.83 9.70
N VAL A 50 21.83 -5.29 9.68
CA VAL A 50 20.79 -5.61 8.68
C VAL A 50 20.43 -4.38 7.87
N MET A 51 20.07 -4.63 6.61
CA MET A 51 19.67 -3.57 5.70
C MET A 51 18.65 -4.07 4.68
N SER A 52 17.96 -3.12 4.06
CA SER A 52 17.13 -3.36 2.88
C SER A 52 17.55 -2.46 1.73
N VAL A 53 17.41 -3.00 0.52
CA VAL A 53 17.53 -2.26 -0.75
C VAL A 53 16.28 -2.57 -1.55
N GLU A 54 15.45 -1.58 -1.79
CA GLU A 54 14.24 -1.69 -2.60
C GLU A 54 14.42 -0.95 -3.92
N LEU A 55 14.33 -1.68 -5.03
CA LEU A 55 14.29 -1.12 -6.38
C LEU A 55 12.82 -0.98 -6.77
N VAL A 56 12.37 0.23 -7.03
CA VAL A 56 10.99 0.55 -7.43
C VAL A 56 11.01 0.95 -8.90
N PHE A 57 10.23 0.22 -9.69
CA PHE A 57 10.09 0.43 -11.13
C PHE A 57 8.71 1.03 -11.44
N SER A 58 8.61 1.90 -12.43
CA SER A 58 7.34 2.31 -13.03
C SER A 58 6.82 1.20 -13.93
N ALA A 59 6.37 0.10 -13.32
CA ALA A 59 6.07 -1.17 -13.97
C ALA A 59 4.83 -1.86 -13.36
N GLY A 60 3.84 -1.08 -12.95
CA GLY A 60 2.56 -1.58 -12.45
C GLY A 60 1.56 -1.87 -13.57
N ASN A 61 0.36 -2.36 -13.22
CA ASN A 61 -0.70 -2.63 -14.19
C ASN A 61 -1.20 -1.35 -14.90
N TRP A 62 -0.87 -0.17 -14.40
CA TRP A 62 -1.10 1.11 -15.09
C TRP A 62 -0.52 1.18 -16.49
N PHE A 63 0.56 0.43 -16.73
CA PHE A 63 1.32 0.43 -17.97
C PHE A 63 1.08 -0.80 -18.86
N GLU A 64 0.31 -1.78 -18.39
CA GLU A 64 0.06 -2.99 -19.17
C GLU A 64 -0.99 -2.77 -20.26
N GLN A 65 -0.80 -3.47 -21.39
CA GLN A 65 -1.75 -3.45 -22.51
C GLN A 65 -2.71 -4.64 -22.47
N GLN A 66 -2.38 -5.64 -21.69
CA GLN A 66 -3.18 -6.84 -21.45
C GLN A 66 -3.12 -7.16 -19.97
N ASN A 67 -4.26 -7.51 -19.40
CA ASN A 67 -4.42 -7.80 -17.99
C ASN A 67 -3.47 -8.89 -17.50
N ASN A 68 -2.86 -8.69 -16.32
CA ASN A 68 -1.90 -9.56 -15.64
C ASN A 68 -0.47 -9.61 -16.22
N ILE A 69 -0.12 -8.92 -17.29
CA ILE A 69 1.27 -8.93 -17.80
C ILE A 69 2.23 -8.36 -16.75
N ALA A 70 1.90 -7.22 -16.15
CA ALA A 70 2.74 -6.59 -15.13
C ALA A 70 2.96 -7.50 -13.92
N ALA A 71 1.87 -8.06 -13.39
CA ALA A 71 1.91 -8.95 -12.23
C ALA A 71 2.67 -10.26 -12.52
N ALA A 72 2.44 -10.87 -13.69
CA ALA A 72 3.13 -12.09 -14.10
C ALA A 72 4.63 -11.83 -14.32
N THR A 73 4.99 -10.72 -14.96
CA THR A 73 6.38 -10.33 -15.20
C THR A 73 7.12 -10.14 -13.88
N ASN A 74 6.54 -9.39 -12.93
CA ASN A 74 7.14 -9.19 -11.62
C ASN A 74 7.23 -10.51 -10.84
N PHE A 75 6.17 -11.32 -10.86
CA PHE A 75 6.17 -12.60 -10.16
C PHE A 75 7.24 -13.56 -10.68
N LEU A 76 7.43 -13.67 -12.00
CA LEU A 76 8.31 -14.64 -12.62
C LEU A 76 9.77 -14.15 -12.78
N ILE A 77 10.08 -12.91 -12.43
CA ILE A 77 11.42 -12.32 -12.64
C ILE A 77 12.54 -13.13 -11.96
N LYS A 78 12.27 -13.82 -10.86
CA LYS A 78 13.23 -14.69 -10.17
C LYS A 78 13.07 -16.18 -10.47
N ASN A 79 12.29 -16.53 -11.51
CA ASN A 79 12.01 -17.92 -11.86
C ASN A 79 12.94 -18.45 -12.97
N GLY A 80 14.06 -17.77 -13.22
CA GLY A 80 15.13 -18.21 -14.11
C GLY A 80 15.77 -17.05 -14.86
N THR A 81 17.08 -17.10 -14.94
CA THR A 81 17.93 -16.23 -15.77
C THR A 81 18.66 -17.06 -16.81
N THR A 82 19.40 -16.42 -17.70
CA THR A 82 20.30 -17.13 -18.65
C THR A 82 21.31 -18.03 -17.93
N ASN A 83 21.72 -17.69 -16.71
CA ASN A 83 22.80 -18.37 -16.00
C ASN A 83 22.33 -19.23 -14.82
N LYS A 84 21.11 -19.00 -14.30
CA LYS A 84 20.61 -19.67 -13.09
C LYS A 84 19.17 -20.10 -13.23
N THR A 85 18.88 -21.30 -12.74
CA THR A 85 17.51 -21.77 -12.57
C THR A 85 16.81 -21.09 -11.41
N ALA A 86 15.48 -21.19 -11.32
CA ALA A 86 14.69 -20.71 -10.18
C ALA A 86 15.22 -21.28 -8.83
N PHE A 87 15.59 -22.57 -8.82
CA PHE A 87 16.15 -23.20 -7.63
C PHE A 87 17.47 -22.54 -7.20
N GLN A 88 18.42 -22.37 -8.13
CA GLN A 88 19.71 -21.74 -7.82
C GLN A 88 19.59 -20.29 -7.37
N LEU A 89 18.62 -19.53 -7.91
CA LEU A 89 18.34 -18.18 -7.46
C LEU A 89 17.81 -18.15 -6.03
N ASN A 90 16.88 -19.05 -5.67
CA ASN A 90 16.35 -19.13 -4.31
C ASN A 90 17.44 -19.63 -3.35
N GLU A 91 18.19 -20.69 -3.70
CA GLU A 91 19.28 -21.23 -2.91
C GLU A 91 20.34 -20.16 -2.60
N HIS A 92 20.67 -19.27 -3.56
CA HIS A 92 21.61 -18.18 -3.34
C HIS A 92 21.19 -17.27 -2.17
N PHE A 93 19.94 -16.82 -2.11
CA PHE A 93 19.48 -15.94 -1.04
C PHE A 93 19.32 -16.70 0.27
N ASP A 94 18.79 -17.90 0.23
CA ASP A 94 18.59 -18.75 1.43
C ASP A 94 19.91 -19.11 2.10
N TYR A 95 20.97 -19.42 1.32
CA TYR A 95 22.29 -19.74 1.83
C TYR A 95 22.89 -18.62 2.72
N TYR A 96 22.65 -17.36 2.35
CA TYR A 96 23.12 -16.21 3.14
C TYR A 96 22.10 -15.70 4.17
N GLY A 97 20.99 -16.41 4.38
CA GLY A 97 19.91 -15.97 5.27
C GLY A 97 19.29 -14.64 4.83
N SER A 98 19.32 -14.35 3.54
CA SER A 98 18.79 -13.14 2.94
C SER A 98 17.40 -13.40 2.33
N HIS A 99 16.61 -12.36 2.17
CA HIS A 99 15.27 -12.50 1.65
C HIS A 99 15.05 -11.53 0.48
N LEU A 100 14.68 -12.08 -0.69
CA LEU A 100 14.32 -11.31 -1.87
C LEU A 100 12.82 -11.41 -2.11
N THR A 101 12.10 -10.32 -1.89
CA THR A 101 10.68 -10.19 -2.20
C THR A 101 10.46 -9.35 -3.44
N ARG A 102 9.26 -9.43 -3.97
CA ARG A 102 8.80 -8.65 -5.11
C ARG A 102 7.31 -8.36 -5.00
N GLY A 103 6.89 -7.24 -5.53
CA GLY A 103 5.50 -6.84 -5.56
C GLY A 103 5.16 -6.06 -6.82
N CYS A 104 3.94 -6.24 -7.31
CA CYS A 104 3.38 -5.46 -8.39
C CYS A 104 2.13 -4.75 -7.87
N TYR A 105 2.08 -3.45 -8.07
CA TYR A 105 1.00 -2.54 -7.65
C TYR A 105 0.43 -1.86 -8.89
N ASN A 106 -0.46 -0.89 -8.67
CA ASN A 106 -1.09 -0.22 -9.81
C ASN A 106 -0.08 0.56 -10.67
N GLU A 107 0.72 1.46 -10.08
CA GLU A 107 1.65 2.30 -10.83
C GLU A 107 3.10 1.78 -10.77
N THR A 108 3.41 0.97 -9.79
CA THR A 108 4.79 0.55 -9.53
C THR A 108 4.91 -0.95 -9.34
N ALA A 109 6.10 -1.46 -9.60
CA ALA A 109 6.51 -2.77 -9.15
C ALA A 109 7.85 -2.67 -8.43
N ASN A 110 8.13 -3.59 -7.52
CA ASN A 110 9.37 -3.56 -6.76
C ASN A 110 10.08 -4.92 -6.70
N ILE A 111 11.37 -4.83 -6.40
CA ILE A 111 12.23 -5.93 -5.95
C ILE A 111 12.89 -5.45 -4.66
N VAL A 112 12.73 -6.18 -3.56
CA VAL A 112 13.25 -5.81 -2.25
C VAL A 112 14.21 -6.87 -1.75
N LEU A 113 15.45 -6.50 -1.54
CA LEU A 113 16.45 -7.32 -0.89
C LEU A 113 16.56 -6.94 0.58
N HIS A 114 16.38 -7.91 1.48
CA HIS A 114 16.75 -7.81 2.89
C HIS A 114 17.96 -8.71 3.14
N CYS A 115 19.03 -8.16 3.69
CA CYS A 115 20.25 -8.91 3.93
C CYS A 115 21.06 -8.36 5.12
N ILE A 116 22.02 -9.17 5.58
CA ILE A 116 23.10 -8.67 6.44
C ILE A 116 24.04 -7.82 5.57
N ASN A 117 24.43 -6.64 6.05
CA ASN A 117 25.16 -5.64 5.28
C ASN A 117 26.46 -6.16 4.64
N ARG A 118 27.21 -7.05 5.31
CA ARG A 118 28.45 -7.68 4.79
C ARG A 118 28.23 -8.54 3.55
N HIS A 119 26.99 -8.96 3.26
CA HIS A 119 26.65 -9.79 2.11
C HIS A 119 26.12 -8.99 0.91
N LEU A 120 25.99 -7.65 1.05
CA LEU A 120 25.48 -6.81 -0.02
C LEU A 120 26.24 -7.01 -1.35
N ALA A 121 27.57 -6.94 -1.31
CA ALA A 121 28.43 -7.14 -2.50
C ALA A 121 28.22 -8.50 -3.20
N THR A 122 27.82 -9.52 -2.45
CA THR A 122 27.52 -10.86 -2.98
C THR A 122 26.16 -10.92 -3.65
N HIS A 123 25.18 -10.15 -3.16
CA HIS A 123 23.81 -10.17 -3.68
C HIS A 123 23.58 -9.24 -4.88
N LEU A 124 24.24 -8.08 -4.90
CA LEU A 124 24.02 -7.07 -5.95
C LEU A 124 24.21 -7.62 -7.38
N PRO A 125 25.23 -8.44 -7.70
CA PRO A 125 25.36 -9.04 -9.03
C PRO A 125 24.18 -9.94 -9.41
N VAL A 126 23.60 -10.67 -8.44
CA VAL A 126 22.43 -11.52 -8.67
C VAL A 126 21.18 -10.67 -8.88
N VAL A 127 21.01 -9.59 -8.11
CA VAL A 127 19.92 -8.62 -8.33
C VAL A 127 20.06 -7.95 -9.70
N ALA A 128 21.27 -7.58 -10.10
CA ALA A 128 21.53 -7.04 -11.44
C ALA A 128 21.15 -8.04 -12.55
N GLU A 129 21.51 -9.32 -12.39
CA GLU A 129 21.15 -10.40 -13.31
C GLU A 129 19.62 -10.57 -13.42
N LEU A 130 18.87 -10.44 -12.31
CA LEU A 130 17.40 -10.46 -12.36
C LEU A 130 16.81 -9.30 -13.19
N ILE A 131 17.49 -8.16 -13.26
CA ILE A 131 17.03 -6.97 -14.00
C ILE A 131 17.40 -7.04 -15.48
N THR A 132 18.47 -7.77 -15.86
CA THR A 132 18.98 -7.79 -17.25
C THR A 132 18.77 -9.11 -17.97
N ASP A 133 18.71 -10.24 -17.26
CA ASP A 133 18.85 -11.57 -17.84
C ASP A 133 17.73 -12.56 -17.50
N ALA A 134 16.60 -12.10 -16.94
CA ALA A 134 15.45 -12.97 -16.67
C ALA A 134 14.84 -13.50 -18.00
N ILE A 135 14.61 -14.81 -18.09
CA ILE A 135 14.22 -15.48 -19.34
C ILE A 135 12.76 -15.95 -19.39
N TYR A 136 12.05 -15.92 -18.27
CA TYR A 136 10.63 -16.32 -18.19
C TYR A 136 10.36 -17.71 -18.78
N PRO A 137 10.94 -18.80 -18.25
CA PRO A 137 10.81 -20.14 -18.85
C PRO A 137 9.35 -20.54 -19.01
N GLN A 138 9.00 -21.13 -20.16
CA GLN A 138 7.61 -21.49 -20.48
C GLN A 138 6.96 -22.38 -19.41
N HIS A 139 7.68 -23.37 -18.86
CA HIS A 139 7.16 -24.24 -17.82
C HIS A 139 6.82 -23.48 -16.52
N GLU A 140 7.59 -22.44 -16.15
CA GLU A 140 7.31 -21.58 -14.99
C GLU A 140 6.07 -20.73 -15.24
N LEU A 141 5.90 -20.22 -16.46
CA LEU A 141 4.67 -19.51 -16.86
C LEU A 141 3.44 -20.42 -16.79
N ASP A 142 3.57 -21.66 -17.25
CA ASP A 142 2.45 -22.62 -17.19
C ASP A 142 2.07 -22.98 -15.76
N ILE A 143 3.04 -23.15 -14.86
CA ILE A 143 2.83 -23.33 -13.43
C ILE A 143 2.15 -22.10 -12.83
N TYR A 144 2.62 -20.90 -13.15
CA TYR A 144 2.02 -19.64 -12.69
C TYR A 144 0.55 -19.54 -13.12
N ARG A 145 0.23 -19.76 -14.41
CA ARG A 145 -1.14 -19.72 -14.93
C ARG A 145 -2.05 -20.69 -14.16
N GLN A 146 -1.60 -21.93 -13.99
CA GLN A 146 -2.39 -22.96 -13.29
C GLN A 146 -2.65 -22.55 -11.84
N ASN A 147 -1.63 -22.10 -11.12
CA ASN A 147 -1.73 -21.67 -9.72
C ASN A 147 -2.66 -20.48 -9.57
N MET A 148 -2.55 -19.47 -10.46
CA MET A 148 -3.41 -18.28 -10.40
C MET A 148 -4.87 -18.62 -10.71
N LYS A 149 -5.15 -19.46 -11.71
CA LYS A 149 -6.52 -19.92 -12.01
C LYS A 149 -7.13 -20.72 -10.86
N GLN A 150 -6.34 -21.57 -10.22
CA GLN A 150 -6.80 -22.32 -9.04
C GLN A 150 -7.09 -21.39 -7.88
N ARG A 151 -6.18 -20.45 -7.57
CA ARG A 151 -6.36 -19.43 -6.53
C ARG A 151 -7.60 -18.58 -6.79
N LEU A 152 -7.80 -18.13 -8.03
CA LEU A 152 -8.99 -17.39 -8.44
C LEU A 152 -10.25 -18.19 -8.22
N THR A 153 -10.26 -19.48 -8.61
CA THR A 153 -11.42 -20.37 -8.43
C THR A 153 -11.82 -20.53 -6.96
N VAL A 154 -10.83 -20.61 -6.07
CA VAL A 154 -11.09 -20.69 -4.61
C VAL A 154 -11.59 -19.35 -4.08
N ASN A 155 -10.97 -18.24 -4.50
CA ASN A 155 -11.32 -16.91 -4.00
C ASN A 155 -12.70 -16.43 -4.49
N LEU A 156 -13.11 -16.80 -5.70
CA LEU A 156 -14.45 -16.47 -6.22
C LEU A 156 -15.62 -17.08 -5.41
N LYS A 157 -15.34 -18.03 -4.52
CA LYS A 157 -16.35 -18.54 -3.58
C LYS A 157 -16.53 -17.67 -2.34
N LYS A 158 -15.68 -16.68 -2.13
CA LYS A 158 -15.70 -15.78 -0.98
C LYS A 158 -16.42 -14.49 -1.34
N CYS A 159 -17.46 -14.16 -0.61
CA CYS A 159 -18.23 -12.92 -0.82
C CYS A 159 -17.34 -11.68 -0.70
N ASP A 160 -16.40 -11.67 0.25
CA ASP A 160 -15.43 -10.59 0.46
C ASP A 160 -14.56 -10.33 -0.78
N PHE A 161 -14.01 -11.38 -1.38
CA PHE A 161 -13.20 -11.27 -2.60
C PHE A 161 -14.00 -10.76 -3.80
N VAL A 162 -15.24 -11.26 -3.96
CA VAL A 162 -16.13 -10.81 -5.04
C VAL A 162 -16.53 -9.35 -4.83
N ALA A 163 -16.85 -8.98 -3.58
CA ALA A 163 -17.22 -7.60 -3.25
C ALA A 163 -16.07 -6.60 -3.52
N GLY A 164 -14.82 -6.98 -3.15
CA GLY A 164 -13.66 -6.14 -3.42
C GLY A 164 -13.46 -5.85 -4.91
N ARG A 165 -13.56 -6.90 -5.76
CA ARG A 165 -13.43 -6.75 -7.23
C ARG A 165 -14.50 -5.83 -7.82
N LEU A 166 -15.75 -6.05 -7.44
CA LEU A 166 -16.88 -5.35 -8.03
C LEU A 166 -16.95 -3.89 -7.58
N ILE A 167 -16.63 -3.60 -6.33
CA ILE A 167 -16.70 -2.21 -5.86
C ILE A 167 -15.65 -1.33 -6.55
N ASP A 168 -14.45 -1.86 -6.80
CA ASP A 168 -13.41 -1.14 -7.52
C ASP A 168 -13.84 -0.88 -8.99
N GLU A 169 -14.44 -1.88 -9.65
CA GLU A 169 -15.04 -1.69 -10.99
C GLU A 169 -16.10 -0.60 -10.98
N TYR A 170 -17.00 -0.59 -9.99
CA TYR A 170 -18.08 0.40 -9.92
C TYR A 170 -17.58 1.82 -9.70
N VAL A 171 -16.53 1.98 -8.90
CA VAL A 171 -15.93 3.29 -8.59
C VAL A 171 -15.07 3.82 -9.73
N PHE A 172 -14.24 2.98 -10.34
CA PHE A 172 -13.22 3.43 -11.30
C PHE A 172 -13.57 3.09 -12.75
N GLY A 173 -14.38 2.06 -12.98
CA GLY A 173 -14.71 1.53 -14.31
C GLY A 173 -13.93 0.27 -14.65
N LYS A 174 -14.56 -0.59 -15.46
CA LYS A 174 -14.05 -1.92 -15.83
C LYS A 174 -12.73 -1.91 -16.63
N ASP A 175 -12.46 -0.82 -17.34
CA ASP A 175 -11.27 -0.67 -18.20
C ASP A 175 -10.20 0.21 -17.55
N HIS A 176 -10.44 0.73 -16.32
CA HIS A 176 -9.48 1.51 -15.58
C HIS A 176 -8.55 0.61 -14.76
N PRO A 177 -7.23 0.86 -14.69
CA PRO A 177 -6.29 0.01 -13.94
C PRO A 177 -6.66 -0.24 -12.47
N TYR A 178 -7.40 0.66 -11.83
CA TYR A 178 -7.87 0.49 -10.46
C TYR A 178 -9.16 -0.31 -10.34
N GLY A 179 -9.93 -0.45 -11.43
CA GLY A 179 -11.20 -1.18 -11.45
C GLY A 179 -11.15 -2.51 -12.19
N VAL A 180 -10.11 -2.72 -13.01
CA VAL A 180 -9.94 -3.97 -13.75
C VAL A 180 -9.58 -5.13 -12.81
N TYR A 181 -10.14 -6.29 -13.08
CA TYR A 181 -9.80 -7.50 -12.35
C TYR A 181 -9.59 -8.70 -13.29
N SER A 182 -8.84 -9.68 -12.79
CA SER A 182 -8.45 -10.86 -13.58
C SER A 182 -9.57 -11.90 -13.67
N ASN A 183 -9.71 -12.50 -14.85
CA ASN A 183 -10.50 -13.69 -15.11
C ASN A 183 -9.57 -14.85 -15.49
N LYS A 184 -10.11 -16.07 -15.63
CA LYS A 184 -9.31 -17.25 -15.98
C LYS A 184 -8.69 -17.12 -17.36
N GLU A 185 -9.44 -16.55 -18.29
CA GLU A 185 -9.07 -16.30 -19.67
C GLU A 185 -7.88 -15.35 -19.78
N ASP A 186 -7.79 -14.36 -18.89
CA ASP A 186 -6.66 -13.43 -18.85
C ASP A 186 -5.35 -14.15 -18.52
N TYR A 187 -5.39 -15.14 -17.62
CA TYR A 187 -4.21 -15.96 -17.33
C TYR A 187 -3.84 -16.88 -18.50
N ASP A 188 -4.84 -17.47 -19.18
CA ASP A 188 -4.60 -18.34 -20.34
C ASP A 188 -4.02 -17.54 -21.52
N ALA A 189 -4.35 -16.28 -21.66
CA ALA A 189 -3.90 -15.40 -22.73
C ALA A 189 -2.46 -14.88 -22.55
N LEU A 190 -1.84 -15.02 -21.36
CA LEU A 190 -0.45 -14.59 -21.15
C LEU A 190 0.50 -15.36 -22.09
N GLN A 191 1.48 -14.68 -22.68
CA GLN A 191 2.52 -15.28 -23.53
C GLN A 191 3.91 -14.87 -23.04
N GLN A 192 4.88 -15.77 -23.17
CA GLN A 192 6.26 -15.52 -22.74
C GLN A 192 6.85 -14.27 -23.40
N GLU A 193 6.60 -14.09 -24.68
CA GLU A 193 7.09 -12.95 -25.46
C GLU A 193 6.55 -11.61 -24.95
N GLN A 194 5.31 -11.59 -24.47
CA GLN A 194 4.71 -10.40 -23.89
C GLN A 194 5.37 -10.04 -22.56
N LEU A 195 5.64 -11.04 -21.72
CA LEU A 195 6.34 -10.83 -20.45
C LEU A 195 7.77 -10.31 -20.71
N GLN A 196 8.49 -10.92 -21.68
CA GLN A 196 9.83 -10.48 -22.07
C GLN A 196 9.83 -9.05 -22.63
N ALA A 197 8.84 -8.69 -23.44
CA ALA A 197 8.69 -7.34 -23.97
C ALA A 197 8.42 -6.31 -22.84
N TYR A 198 7.51 -6.64 -21.91
CA TYR A 198 7.20 -5.81 -20.75
C TYR A 198 8.41 -5.65 -19.82
N TYR A 199 9.11 -6.76 -19.54
CA TYR A 199 10.33 -6.77 -18.74
C TYR A 199 11.43 -5.88 -19.34
N LYS A 200 11.70 -6.02 -20.65
CA LYS A 200 12.68 -5.19 -21.32
C LYS A 200 12.34 -3.70 -21.21
N GLN A 201 11.08 -3.35 -21.43
CA GLN A 201 10.63 -1.96 -21.46
C GLN A 201 10.63 -1.32 -20.07
N TYR A 202 10.16 -2.04 -19.04
CA TYR A 202 9.87 -1.44 -17.74
C TYR A 202 10.85 -1.82 -16.62
N TYR A 203 11.62 -2.91 -16.77
CA TYR A 203 12.64 -3.29 -15.81
C TYR A 203 14.06 -3.07 -16.35
N THR A 204 14.41 -3.63 -17.51
CA THR A 204 15.77 -3.54 -18.03
C THR A 204 16.13 -2.12 -18.47
N GLU A 205 15.26 -1.43 -19.20
CA GLU A 205 15.48 -0.08 -19.73
C GLU A 205 14.61 0.98 -19.04
N GLY A 206 13.73 0.55 -18.11
CA GLY A 206 12.69 1.36 -17.50
C GLY A 206 13.19 2.29 -16.40
N LYS A 207 12.27 3.12 -15.91
CA LYS A 207 12.51 4.03 -14.80
C LYS A 207 12.62 3.26 -13.49
N CYS A 208 13.73 3.49 -12.78
CA CYS A 208 13.99 2.90 -11.47
C CYS A 208 14.37 3.98 -10.45
N ILE A 209 13.88 3.82 -9.23
CA ILE A 209 14.29 4.57 -8.05
C ILE A 209 14.66 3.56 -6.96
N ILE A 210 15.72 3.81 -6.20
CA ILE A 210 16.16 2.92 -5.13
C ILE A 210 15.91 3.57 -3.78
N PHE A 211 15.33 2.79 -2.85
CA PHE A 211 15.19 3.13 -1.44
C PHE A 211 16.00 2.15 -0.61
N ALA A 212 16.88 2.66 0.26
CA ALA A 212 17.72 1.83 1.10
C ALA A 212 17.66 2.26 2.57
N ALA A 213 17.69 1.29 3.47
CA ALA A 213 17.66 1.58 4.89
C ALA A 213 18.35 0.50 5.71
N GLY A 214 18.80 0.85 6.91
CA GLY A 214 19.49 -0.03 7.84
C GLY A 214 20.90 0.45 8.13
N LEU A 215 21.75 -0.42 8.67
CA LEU A 215 23.17 -0.14 8.84
C LEU A 215 23.89 -0.38 7.51
N LEU A 216 24.04 0.68 6.73
CA LEU A 216 24.64 0.62 5.40
C LEU A 216 26.16 0.52 5.50
N PRO A 217 26.86 -0.29 4.66
CA PRO A 217 28.30 -0.32 4.60
C PRO A 217 28.86 1.02 4.12
N ALA A 218 30.09 1.35 4.54
CA ALA A 218 30.71 2.64 4.22
C ALA A 218 30.86 2.90 2.71
N ASP A 219 31.02 1.84 1.94
CA ASP A 219 31.14 1.86 0.46
C ASP A 219 29.82 1.54 -0.26
N PHE A 220 28.69 1.67 0.42
CA PHE A 220 27.35 1.35 -0.12
C PHE A 220 27.07 1.98 -1.50
N ALA A 221 27.30 3.28 -1.61
CA ALA A 221 27.08 4.00 -2.87
C ALA A 221 28.00 3.48 -4.01
N GLN A 222 29.24 3.15 -3.68
CA GLN A 222 30.20 2.59 -4.63
C GLN A 222 29.77 1.18 -5.10
N GLN A 223 29.34 0.32 -4.17
CA GLN A 223 28.83 -1.03 -4.49
C GLN A 223 27.62 -0.96 -5.42
N LEU A 224 26.64 -0.09 -5.12
CA LEU A 224 25.50 0.12 -6.01
C LEU A 224 25.93 0.65 -7.39
N ASN A 225 26.80 1.63 -7.41
CA ASN A 225 27.22 2.25 -8.68
C ASN A 225 28.00 1.29 -9.57
N SER A 226 28.87 0.45 -9.00
CA SER A 226 29.65 -0.55 -9.76
C SER A 226 28.82 -1.75 -10.26
N THR A 227 27.58 -1.90 -9.81
CA THR A 227 26.66 -2.98 -10.20
C THR A 227 25.39 -2.42 -10.87
N ILE A 228 24.44 -1.95 -10.09
CA ILE A 228 23.15 -1.43 -10.58
C ILE A 228 23.36 -0.15 -11.42
N GLY A 229 24.34 0.69 -11.07
CA GLY A 229 24.66 1.90 -11.84
C GLY A 229 25.20 1.65 -13.25
N GLN A 230 25.63 0.41 -13.57
CA GLN A 230 26.10 0.02 -14.89
C GLN A 230 24.99 -0.58 -15.77
N LEU A 231 23.80 -0.79 -15.21
CA LEU A 231 22.67 -1.36 -15.97
C LEU A 231 22.03 -0.32 -16.89
N PRO A 232 21.34 -0.75 -17.96
CA PRO A 232 20.71 0.16 -18.92
C PRO A 232 19.40 0.79 -18.40
N LEU A 233 19.28 1.01 -17.09
CA LEU A 233 18.12 1.64 -16.46
C LEU A 233 17.98 3.11 -16.86
N ASN A 234 16.78 3.65 -16.71
CA ASN A 234 16.44 5.05 -17.00
C ASN A 234 16.70 5.51 -18.44
N LYS A 235 16.83 4.58 -19.38
CA LYS A 235 17.02 4.91 -20.80
C LYS A 235 15.72 5.36 -21.47
N LYS A 236 14.57 4.93 -20.96
CA LYS A 236 13.27 5.25 -21.53
C LYS A 236 12.48 6.15 -20.60
N GLU A 237 11.86 7.14 -21.19
CA GLU A 237 10.83 7.96 -20.52
C GLU A 237 9.63 7.10 -20.15
N ILE A 238 9.00 7.41 -19.03
CA ILE A 238 7.73 6.79 -18.64
C ILE A 238 6.66 7.35 -19.58
N PRO A 239 5.89 6.50 -20.28
CA PRO A 239 4.78 7.00 -21.08
C PRO A 239 3.74 7.66 -20.20
N THR A 240 3.31 8.86 -20.56
CA THR A 240 2.15 9.49 -19.95
C THR A 240 0.89 8.84 -20.47
N ILE A 241 0.30 7.98 -19.65
CA ILE A 241 -0.95 7.29 -19.98
C ILE A 241 -2.07 7.89 -19.14
N VAL A 242 -3.15 8.28 -19.80
CA VAL A 242 -4.38 8.76 -19.14
C VAL A 242 -5.43 7.66 -19.27
N HIS A 243 -5.87 7.14 -18.14
CA HIS A 243 -6.97 6.19 -18.08
C HIS A 243 -8.25 6.96 -17.70
N PRO A 244 -9.29 6.96 -18.57
CA PRO A 244 -10.54 7.64 -18.25
C PRO A 244 -11.28 6.89 -17.13
N LEU A 245 -11.81 7.65 -16.19
CA LEU A 245 -12.74 7.10 -15.21
C LEU A 245 -14.11 6.91 -15.88
N THR A 246 -14.66 5.72 -15.72
CA THR A 246 -16.00 5.35 -16.22
C THR A 246 -16.81 4.68 -15.12
N PRO A 247 -17.12 5.43 -14.02
CA PRO A 247 -17.87 4.88 -12.90
C PRO A 247 -19.22 4.33 -13.31
N ALA A 248 -19.71 3.33 -12.58
CA ALA A 248 -21.03 2.76 -12.84
C ALA A 248 -22.14 3.79 -12.58
N GLU A 249 -23.21 3.77 -13.38
CA GLU A 249 -24.36 4.67 -13.20
C GLU A 249 -25.22 4.29 -11.99
N GLN A 250 -25.39 2.99 -11.77
CA GLN A 250 -26.16 2.48 -10.63
C GLN A 250 -25.33 2.58 -9.35
N MET A 251 -25.93 3.04 -8.26
CA MET A 251 -25.25 3.24 -6.98
C MET A 251 -25.43 2.08 -6.00
N LYS A 252 -26.43 1.22 -6.19
CA LYS A 252 -26.76 0.15 -5.21
C LYS A 252 -26.85 -1.22 -5.88
N TYR A 253 -26.11 -2.17 -5.31
CA TYR A 253 -25.99 -3.52 -5.84
C TYR A 253 -26.23 -4.57 -4.75
N ARG A 254 -26.92 -5.65 -5.12
CA ARG A 254 -27.16 -6.84 -4.31
C ARG A 254 -26.84 -8.05 -5.16
N ILE A 255 -25.79 -8.78 -4.81
CA ILE A 255 -25.25 -9.90 -5.58
C ILE A 255 -25.33 -11.18 -4.73
N THR A 256 -25.93 -12.23 -5.27
CA THR A 256 -25.88 -13.55 -4.66
C THR A 256 -24.70 -14.32 -5.22
N ASN A 257 -23.75 -14.66 -4.37
CA ASN A 257 -22.53 -15.43 -4.69
C ASN A 257 -22.57 -16.84 -4.08
N ASP A 258 -23.10 -16.98 -2.88
CA ASP A 258 -23.27 -18.24 -2.18
C ASP A 258 -24.67 -18.31 -1.54
N GLU A 259 -25.58 -19.06 -2.17
CA GLU A 259 -26.96 -19.17 -1.67
C GLU A 259 -27.06 -19.77 -0.24
N LYS A 260 -26.06 -20.55 0.18
CA LYS A 260 -26.01 -21.21 1.48
C LYS A 260 -25.07 -20.53 2.48
N GLY A 261 -24.40 -19.47 2.06
CA GLY A 261 -23.48 -18.70 2.89
C GLY A 261 -24.21 -18.05 4.08
N VAL A 262 -23.57 -18.03 5.22
CA VAL A 262 -24.08 -17.41 6.46
C VAL A 262 -23.59 -15.98 6.62
N GLN A 263 -22.60 -15.56 5.84
CA GLN A 263 -22.02 -14.21 5.87
C GLN A 263 -22.19 -13.51 4.52
N GLY A 264 -22.35 -12.21 4.58
CA GLY A 264 -22.31 -11.31 3.43
C GLY A 264 -21.18 -10.29 3.57
N ALA A 265 -20.63 -9.88 2.44
CA ALA A 265 -19.65 -8.81 2.37
C ALA A 265 -20.32 -7.50 1.95
N ILE A 266 -20.04 -6.44 2.70
CA ILE A 266 -20.57 -5.09 2.46
C ILE A 266 -19.40 -4.19 2.04
N ARG A 267 -19.60 -3.42 0.97
CA ARG A 267 -18.70 -2.35 0.53
C ARG A 267 -19.52 -1.10 0.30
N LEU A 268 -19.08 -0.01 0.92
CA LEU A 268 -19.55 1.32 0.59
C LEU A 268 -18.35 2.12 0.11
N ALA A 269 -18.44 2.73 -1.07
CA ALA A 269 -17.32 3.45 -1.63
C ALA A 269 -17.75 4.69 -2.38
N GLN A 270 -16.95 5.74 -2.35
CA GLN A 270 -17.12 6.91 -3.19
C GLN A 270 -15.77 7.32 -3.81
N PRO A 271 -15.76 7.88 -5.03
CA PRO A 271 -14.57 8.54 -5.56
C PRO A 271 -14.08 9.62 -4.60
N PHE A 272 -12.78 9.68 -4.40
CA PHE A 272 -12.15 10.69 -3.53
C PHE A 272 -10.89 11.25 -4.21
N PRO A 273 -10.59 12.54 -4.06
CA PRO A 273 -9.38 13.12 -4.64
C PRO A 273 -8.11 12.56 -3.99
N ASN A 274 -7.00 12.61 -4.73
CA ASN A 274 -5.71 12.12 -4.25
C ASN A 274 -5.06 13.06 -3.22
N ARG A 275 -3.85 12.72 -2.79
CA ARG A 275 -3.10 13.39 -1.71
C ARG A 275 -2.79 14.86 -1.94
N HIS A 276 -2.89 15.36 -3.18
CA HIS A 276 -2.66 16.76 -3.51
C HIS A 276 -3.89 17.65 -3.22
N HIS A 277 -5.04 17.06 -2.93
CA HIS A 277 -6.21 17.83 -2.57
C HIS A 277 -6.07 18.45 -1.16
N PRO A 278 -6.44 19.74 -0.96
CA PRO A 278 -6.24 20.43 0.31
C PRO A 278 -6.98 19.81 1.51
N ASP A 279 -8.10 19.12 1.28
CA ASP A 279 -8.84 18.46 2.34
C ASP A 279 -8.29 17.07 2.68
N PHE A 280 -7.42 16.49 1.86
CA PHE A 280 -7.02 15.09 2.00
C PHE A 280 -6.50 14.75 3.41
N GLN A 281 -5.56 15.54 3.92
CA GLN A 281 -4.96 15.32 5.24
C GLN A 281 -5.98 15.49 6.37
N LYS A 282 -6.91 16.44 6.25
CA LYS A 282 -7.98 16.66 7.23
C LYS A 282 -9.00 15.53 7.21
N VAL A 283 -9.35 15.04 6.01
CA VAL A 283 -10.28 13.89 5.87
C VAL A 283 -9.66 12.61 6.40
N GLN A 284 -8.34 12.44 6.41
CA GLN A 284 -7.71 11.31 7.10
C GLN A 284 -8.03 11.30 8.61
N VAL A 285 -8.11 12.47 9.26
CA VAL A 285 -8.53 12.55 10.67
C VAL A 285 -9.99 12.17 10.82
N LEU A 286 -10.87 12.71 9.95
CA LEU A 286 -12.29 12.35 9.95
C LEU A 286 -12.49 10.84 9.68
N ASN A 287 -11.76 10.28 8.74
CA ASN A 287 -11.81 8.85 8.45
C ASN A 287 -11.38 8.00 9.66
N THR A 288 -10.35 8.44 10.38
CA THR A 288 -9.91 7.74 11.61
C THR A 288 -10.98 7.76 12.68
N LEU A 289 -11.58 8.90 12.94
CA LEU A 289 -12.73 9.04 13.86
C LEU A 289 -13.90 8.13 13.45
N PHE A 290 -14.25 8.14 12.17
CA PHE A 290 -15.39 7.41 11.63
C PHE A 290 -15.23 5.89 11.70
N GLY A 291 -14.10 5.34 11.15
CA GLY A 291 -13.92 3.89 11.04
C GLY A 291 -12.46 3.45 10.88
N GLY A 292 -11.48 4.33 11.17
CA GLY A 292 -10.07 4.06 10.87
C GLY A 292 -9.28 3.33 11.97
N PHE A 293 -9.86 3.05 13.12
CA PHE A 293 -9.21 2.33 14.21
C PHE A 293 -10.22 1.59 15.09
N PHE A 294 -9.73 0.82 16.06
CA PHE A 294 -10.58 -0.03 16.89
C PHE A 294 -11.58 0.76 17.75
N GLY A 295 -11.19 1.92 18.28
CA GLY A 295 -12.07 2.80 19.06
C GLY A 295 -12.89 3.79 18.21
N SER A 296 -13.02 3.58 16.91
CA SER A 296 -13.81 4.43 16.00
C SER A 296 -15.31 4.22 16.16
N ARG A 297 -16.10 5.17 15.69
CA ARG A 297 -17.57 5.12 15.81
C ARG A 297 -18.18 3.87 15.16
N LEU A 298 -17.77 3.51 13.94
CA LEU A 298 -18.26 2.31 13.28
C LEU A 298 -17.95 1.03 14.08
N MET A 299 -16.73 0.95 14.66
CA MET A 299 -16.35 -0.21 15.46
C MET A 299 -17.15 -0.27 16.76
N SER A 300 -17.29 0.82 17.49
CA SER A 300 -18.04 0.89 18.75
C SER A 300 -19.53 0.54 18.55
N ASN A 301 -20.18 1.14 17.54
CA ASN A 301 -21.60 0.89 17.29
C ASN A 301 -21.83 -0.52 16.72
N ILE A 302 -21.19 -0.83 15.57
CA ILE A 302 -21.62 -1.99 14.75
C ILE A 302 -21.01 -3.30 15.28
N ARG A 303 -19.76 -3.25 15.77
CA ARG A 303 -19.10 -4.42 16.34
C ARG A 303 -19.42 -4.62 17.83
N GLU A 304 -19.23 -3.57 18.66
CA GLU A 304 -19.30 -3.73 20.12
C GLU A 304 -20.74 -3.70 20.62
N ASP A 305 -21.54 -2.71 20.22
CA ASP A 305 -22.91 -2.57 20.71
C ASP A 305 -23.90 -3.50 20.00
N LYS A 306 -23.83 -3.60 18.67
CA LYS A 306 -24.78 -4.40 17.88
C LYS A 306 -24.33 -5.85 17.66
N GLY A 307 -23.01 -6.11 17.65
CA GLY A 307 -22.48 -7.44 17.40
C GLY A 307 -22.73 -7.97 15.97
N TYR A 308 -22.95 -7.08 14.99
CA TYR A 308 -23.27 -7.46 13.61
C TYR A 308 -22.08 -7.99 12.83
N THR A 309 -20.86 -7.57 13.20
CA THR A 309 -19.62 -7.93 12.51
C THR A 309 -18.48 -8.21 13.49
N TYR A 310 -17.47 -8.95 13.03
CA TYR A 310 -16.18 -9.06 13.72
C TYR A 310 -15.34 -7.80 13.61
N GLY A 311 -15.51 -7.02 12.53
CA GLY A 311 -14.84 -5.76 12.33
C GLY A 311 -15.33 -5.02 11.11
N ILE A 312 -15.37 -3.70 11.22
CA ILE A 312 -15.71 -2.77 10.14
C ILE A 312 -14.65 -1.70 10.04
N HIS A 313 -14.23 -1.38 8.83
CA HIS A 313 -13.12 -0.46 8.60
C HIS A 313 -13.49 0.59 7.56
N SER A 314 -13.08 1.82 7.82
CA SER A 314 -13.12 2.93 6.86
C SER A 314 -11.69 3.36 6.52
N TYR A 315 -11.38 3.49 5.23
CA TYR A 315 -10.05 3.88 4.76
C TYR A 315 -10.12 4.57 3.41
N ILE A 316 -9.10 5.40 3.13
CA ILE A 316 -8.90 6.00 1.82
C ILE A 316 -7.82 5.19 1.10
N LEU A 317 -8.12 4.73 -0.12
CA LEU A 317 -7.18 3.97 -0.94
C LEU A 317 -5.90 4.78 -1.20
N ASN A 318 -4.76 4.08 -1.31
CA ASN A 318 -3.46 4.73 -1.47
C ASN A 318 -3.00 4.72 -2.95
N HIS A 319 -3.84 5.22 -3.86
CA HIS A 319 -3.49 5.35 -5.26
C HIS A 319 -2.83 6.71 -5.56
N ILE A 320 -2.00 6.77 -6.59
CA ILE A 320 -1.26 7.98 -6.97
C ILE A 320 -2.15 8.92 -7.79
N SER A 321 -2.86 8.40 -8.78
CA SER A 321 -3.60 9.23 -9.75
C SER A 321 -4.92 9.75 -9.18
N THR A 322 -5.77 8.85 -8.71
CA THR A 322 -7.06 9.15 -8.08
C THR A 322 -7.30 8.13 -6.98
N THR A 323 -8.26 8.34 -6.12
CA THR A 323 -8.50 7.42 -5.01
C THR A 323 -10.00 7.26 -4.72
N ALA A 324 -10.33 6.42 -3.75
CA ALA A 324 -11.66 6.25 -3.24
C ALA A 324 -11.66 6.17 -1.71
N TRP A 325 -12.74 6.63 -1.10
CA TRP A 325 -13.03 6.39 0.30
C TRP A 325 -13.89 5.14 0.42
N MET A 326 -13.39 4.15 1.15
CA MET A 326 -13.97 2.81 1.26
C MET A 326 -14.38 2.50 2.68
N ILE A 327 -15.56 1.89 2.84
CA ILE A 327 -15.99 1.23 4.07
C ILE A 327 -16.18 -0.24 3.74
N SER A 328 -15.60 -1.12 4.54
CA SER A 328 -15.54 -2.56 4.29
C SER A 328 -15.83 -3.35 5.55
N THR A 329 -16.75 -4.31 5.44
CA THR A 329 -17.05 -5.28 6.50
C THR A 329 -17.63 -6.57 5.93
N GLU A 330 -17.58 -7.62 6.75
CA GLU A 330 -18.38 -8.84 6.59
C GLU A 330 -19.32 -8.95 7.79
N ALA A 331 -20.58 -9.23 7.55
CA ALA A 331 -21.61 -9.34 8.58
C ALA A 331 -22.47 -10.61 8.37
N GLY A 332 -23.23 -10.98 9.38
CA GLY A 332 -24.26 -12.01 9.19
C GLY A 332 -25.19 -11.65 8.03
N ARG A 333 -25.55 -12.63 7.22
CA ARG A 333 -26.39 -12.39 6.02
C ARG A 333 -27.71 -11.69 6.35
N ASP A 334 -28.29 -12.00 7.49
CA ASP A 334 -29.56 -11.46 8.00
C ASP A 334 -29.43 -10.02 8.52
N VAL A 335 -28.24 -9.55 8.83
CA VAL A 335 -27.99 -8.22 9.37
C VAL A 335 -27.24 -7.27 8.42
N CYS A 336 -26.96 -7.69 7.17
CA CYS A 336 -26.25 -6.84 6.21
C CYS A 336 -26.95 -5.47 6.00
N GLU A 337 -28.27 -5.46 5.79
CA GLU A 337 -29.03 -4.20 5.58
C GLU A 337 -29.09 -3.35 6.85
N ALA A 338 -29.20 -3.99 8.02
CA ALA A 338 -29.11 -3.31 9.30
C ALA A 338 -27.72 -2.67 9.51
N THR A 339 -26.65 -3.37 9.13
CA THR A 339 -25.28 -2.85 9.18
C THR A 339 -25.12 -1.59 8.33
N ILE A 340 -25.63 -1.58 7.09
CA ILE A 340 -25.61 -0.40 6.22
C ILE A 340 -26.38 0.76 6.84
N THR A 341 -27.54 0.48 7.42
CA THR A 341 -28.36 1.49 8.12
C THR A 341 -27.57 2.14 9.25
N GLU A 342 -26.84 1.36 10.06
CA GLU A 342 -26.01 1.90 11.13
C GLU A 342 -24.82 2.71 10.59
N VAL A 343 -24.18 2.30 9.49
CA VAL A 343 -23.15 3.13 8.84
C VAL A 343 -23.71 4.50 8.44
N TYR A 344 -24.92 4.54 7.88
CA TYR A 344 -25.55 5.80 7.49
C TYR A 344 -26.03 6.63 8.69
N ASN A 345 -26.41 5.99 9.80
CA ASN A 345 -26.69 6.68 11.07
C ASN A 345 -25.43 7.39 11.57
N GLU A 346 -24.30 6.71 11.64
CA GLU A 346 -23.02 7.31 12.06
C GLU A 346 -22.58 8.46 11.12
N MET A 347 -22.80 8.32 9.80
CA MET A 347 -22.56 9.42 8.86
C MET A 347 -23.44 10.64 9.16
N ARG A 348 -24.72 10.42 9.49
CA ARG A 348 -25.67 11.49 9.85
C ARG A 348 -25.22 12.15 11.15
N ASP A 349 -24.91 11.38 12.18
CA ASP A 349 -24.56 11.89 13.48
C ASP A 349 -23.26 12.74 13.43
N LEU A 350 -22.27 12.34 12.60
CA LEU A 350 -21.09 13.16 12.33
C LEU A 350 -21.37 14.45 11.55
N ARG A 351 -22.45 14.51 10.78
CA ARG A 351 -22.86 15.74 10.08
C ARG A 351 -23.66 16.67 10.99
N ASP A 352 -24.55 16.10 11.80
CA ASP A 352 -25.52 16.85 12.59
C ASP A 352 -24.93 17.35 13.91
N GLU A 353 -24.01 16.58 14.51
CA GLU A 353 -23.43 16.85 15.81
C GLU A 353 -21.91 16.99 15.74
N MET A 354 -21.38 17.93 16.51
CA MET A 354 -19.92 18.05 16.69
C MET A 354 -19.42 16.92 17.59
N VAL A 355 -18.28 16.35 17.23
CA VAL A 355 -17.55 15.40 18.08
C VAL A 355 -17.18 16.10 19.41
N ASP A 356 -17.28 15.40 20.52
CA ASP A 356 -16.85 15.93 21.81
C ASP A 356 -15.32 15.99 21.92
N GLU A 357 -14.84 16.73 22.91
CA GLU A 357 -13.40 16.97 23.08
C GLU A 357 -12.65 15.70 23.48
N GLU A 358 -13.26 14.81 24.25
CA GLU A 358 -12.61 13.56 24.70
C GLU A 358 -12.41 12.60 23.52
N GLU A 359 -13.42 12.41 22.68
CA GLU A 359 -13.35 11.59 21.47
C GLU A 359 -12.35 12.17 20.47
N LEU A 360 -12.37 13.50 20.25
CA LEU A 360 -11.41 14.16 19.37
C LEU A 360 -9.97 13.99 19.86
N GLN A 361 -9.74 14.13 21.17
CA GLN A 361 -8.41 13.95 21.76
C GLN A 361 -7.94 12.50 21.63
N LEU A 362 -8.82 11.53 21.82
CA LEU A 362 -8.53 10.10 21.61
C LEU A 362 -8.04 9.85 20.17
N VAL A 363 -8.72 10.39 19.16
CA VAL A 363 -8.33 10.26 17.75
C VAL A 363 -6.97 10.92 17.47
N LYS A 364 -6.75 12.12 18.01
CA LYS A 364 -5.45 12.81 17.89
C LYS A 364 -4.33 11.99 18.51
N ASN A 365 -4.52 11.47 19.70
CA ASN A 365 -3.53 10.64 20.41
C ASN A 365 -3.23 9.35 19.64
N TYR A 366 -4.25 8.69 19.10
CA TYR A 366 -4.09 7.51 18.27
C TYR A 366 -3.23 7.80 17.01
N LEU A 367 -3.57 8.86 16.28
CA LEU A 367 -2.84 9.23 15.05
C LEU A 367 -1.39 9.63 15.33
N ILE A 368 -1.14 10.42 16.37
CA ILE A 368 0.22 10.80 16.75
C ILE A 368 1.01 9.57 17.23
N GLY A 369 0.38 8.69 18.00
CA GLY A 369 1.00 7.42 18.43
C GLY A 369 1.36 6.52 17.25
N THR A 370 0.50 6.42 16.23
CA THR A 370 0.78 5.69 15.00
C THR A 370 1.97 6.29 14.25
N ILE A 371 1.98 7.63 14.08
CA ILE A 371 3.10 8.31 13.42
C ILE A 371 4.39 8.09 14.20
N LEU A 372 4.36 8.12 15.53
CA LEU A 372 5.54 7.87 16.35
C LEU A 372 6.11 6.47 16.10
N GLY A 373 5.25 5.44 16.00
CA GLY A 373 5.65 4.09 15.61
C GLY A 373 6.27 4.03 14.21
N ASP A 374 5.75 4.80 13.26
CA ASP A 374 6.29 4.90 11.88
C ASP A 374 7.63 5.67 11.80
N LEU A 375 8.06 6.33 12.86
CA LEU A 375 9.36 6.99 12.96
C LEU A 375 10.39 6.13 13.72
N ASP A 376 9.99 4.95 14.20
CA ASP A 376 10.86 4.02 14.90
C ASP A 376 11.59 3.10 13.91
N GLY A 377 12.88 3.38 13.78
CA GLY A 377 13.79 2.59 12.96
C GLY A 377 13.85 2.97 11.48
N PRO A 378 14.98 2.61 10.83
CA PRO A 378 15.30 3.04 9.47
C PRO A 378 14.33 2.52 8.41
N PHE A 379 13.77 1.33 8.59
CA PHE A 379 12.88 0.70 7.61
C PHE A 379 11.51 1.40 7.54
N HIS A 380 10.97 1.85 8.65
CA HIS A 380 9.74 2.63 8.69
C HIS A 380 9.97 4.05 8.14
N ILE A 381 11.07 4.67 8.51
CA ILE A 381 11.44 6.01 8.04
C ILE A 381 11.60 6.05 6.52
N ILE A 382 12.32 5.08 5.92
CA ILE A 382 12.47 5.03 4.46
C ILE A 382 11.15 4.73 3.76
N GLY A 383 10.28 3.90 4.36
CA GLY A 383 8.93 3.64 3.86
C GLY A 383 8.08 4.92 3.78
N ARG A 384 8.19 5.78 4.79
CA ARG A 384 7.52 7.08 4.79
C ARG A 384 8.08 8.01 3.71
N TRP A 385 9.40 8.10 3.56
CA TRP A 385 10.03 8.85 2.48
C TRP A 385 9.65 8.33 1.10
N LYS A 386 9.67 7.01 0.91
CA LYS A 386 9.21 6.38 -0.33
C LYS A 386 7.80 6.83 -0.69
N ASN A 387 6.89 6.80 0.28
CA ASN A 387 5.52 7.23 0.06
C ASN A 387 5.42 8.69 -0.37
N LEU A 388 6.17 9.60 0.27
CA LEU A 388 6.23 11.01 -0.12
C LEU A 388 6.79 11.17 -1.53
N ILE A 389 7.97 10.60 -1.80
CA ILE A 389 8.71 10.77 -3.06
C ILE A 389 7.91 10.21 -4.25
N LEU A 390 7.32 9.01 -4.12
CA LEU A 390 6.52 8.42 -5.20
C LEU A 390 5.23 9.20 -5.51
N ASN A 391 4.72 9.96 -4.54
CA ASN A 391 3.57 10.85 -4.74
C ASN A 391 3.98 12.28 -5.12
N GLY A 392 5.27 12.58 -5.36
CA GLY A 392 5.74 13.92 -5.67
C GLY A 392 5.57 14.92 -4.51
N LEU A 393 5.64 14.43 -3.27
CA LEU A 393 5.49 15.19 -2.04
C LEU A 393 6.83 15.29 -1.31
N ASP A 394 6.95 16.27 -0.43
CA ASP A 394 8.13 16.56 0.37
C ASP A 394 7.87 16.43 1.89
N GLU A 395 8.86 16.79 2.70
CA GLU A 395 8.76 16.76 4.15
C GLU A 395 7.71 17.74 4.71
N ASN A 396 7.40 18.81 3.99
CA ASN A 396 6.39 19.79 4.42
C ASN A 396 5.01 19.12 4.47
N TYR A 397 4.73 18.17 3.57
CA TYR A 397 3.50 17.40 3.63
C TYR A 397 3.40 16.61 4.93
N PHE A 398 4.49 16.00 5.39
CA PHE A 398 4.53 15.29 6.67
C PHE A 398 4.28 16.23 7.84
N TYR A 399 5.00 17.35 7.93
CA TYR A 399 4.83 18.30 9.03
C TYR A 399 3.47 18.97 9.02
N ASN A 400 2.90 19.27 7.85
CA ASN A 400 1.52 19.73 7.72
C ASN A 400 0.52 18.71 8.24
N SER A 401 0.70 17.43 7.94
CA SER A 401 -0.16 16.35 8.45
C SER A 401 -0.13 16.31 9.98
N VAL A 402 1.06 16.35 10.59
CA VAL A 402 1.22 16.40 12.05
C VAL A 402 0.54 17.64 12.64
N ASN A 403 0.73 18.80 12.02
CA ASN A 403 0.10 20.04 12.48
C ASN A 403 -1.44 19.97 12.40
N ILE A 404 -1.99 19.47 11.29
CA ILE A 404 -3.43 19.28 11.11
C ILE A 404 -3.99 18.36 12.22
N ILE A 405 -3.35 17.22 12.47
CA ILE A 405 -3.80 16.30 13.53
C ILE A 405 -3.86 17.02 14.88
N LYS A 406 -2.83 17.81 15.21
CA LYS A 406 -2.77 18.53 16.49
C LYS A 406 -3.82 19.64 16.63
N THR A 407 -4.13 20.34 15.54
CA THR A 407 -4.89 21.59 15.57
C THR A 407 -6.33 21.49 15.07
N ILE A 408 -6.70 20.44 14.36
CA ILE A 408 -8.05 20.30 13.79
C ILE A 408 -9.12 20.36 14.89
N SER A 409 -10.18 21.08 14.62
CA SER A 409 -11.30 21.29 15.53
C SER A 409 -12.49 20.38 15.21
N ALA A 410 -13.35 20.15 16.22
CA ALA A 410 -14.61 19.43 16.05
C ALA A 410 -15.50 20.07 14.96
N LYS A 411 -15.50 21.39 14.87
CA LYS A 411 -16.26 22.13 13.83
C LYS A 411 -15.72 21.84 12.42
N GLU A 412 -14.40 21.84 12.23
CA GLU A 412 -13.82 21.50 10.91
C GLU A 412 -14.13 20.05 10.51
N LEU A 413 -14.13 19.10 11.46
CA LEU A 413 -14.52 17.72 11.19
C LEU A 413 -15.98 17.62 10.77
N GLN A 414 -16.89 18.35 11.44
CA GLN A 414 -18.30 18.40 11.06
C GLN A 414 -18.51 19.01 9.66
N GLU A 415 -17.79 20.09 9.33
CA GLU A 415 -17.83 20.69 7.99
C GLU A 415 -17.37 19.71 6.90
N LEU A 416 -16.31 18.92 7.17
CA LEU A 416 -15.84 17.87 6.28
C LEU A 416 -16.83 16.69 6.20
N ALA A 417 -17.45 16.29 7.30
CA ALA A 417 -18.50 15.27 7.30
C ALA A 417 -19.68 15.71 6.43
N ASN A 418 -20.12 16.97 6.57
CA ASN A 418 -21.17 17.56 5.72
C ASN A 418 -20.80 17.60 4.25
N LYS A 419 -19.53 17.74 3.92
CA LYS A 419 -19.05 17.76 2.51
C LYS A 419 -18.94 16.36 1.92
N TYR A 420 -18.46 15.38 2.67
CA TYR A 420 -18.03 14.09 2.14
C TYR A 420 -18.86 12.89 2.60
N LEU A 421 -19.41 12.86 3.80
CA LEU A 421 -20.20 11.73 4.31
C LEU A 421 -21.69 11.86 3.95
N GLN A 422 -21.95 11.87 2.63
CA GLN A 422 -23.30 11.93 2.08
C GLN A 422 -23.66 10.55 1.51
N PRO A 423 -24.65 9.82 2.10
CA PRO A 423 -24.97 8.44 1.70
C PRO A 423 -25.23 8.25 0.21
N GLU A 424 -25.85 9.23 -0.44
CA GLU A 424 -26.17 9.20 -1.88
C GLU A 424 -24.95 9.28 -2.81
N LYS A 425 -23.79 9.63 -2.28
CA LYS A 425 -22.52 9.66 -3.04
C LYS A 425 -21.77 8.34 -3.01
N PHE A 426 -22.20 7.42 -2.14
CA PHE A 426 -21.54 6.13 -2.00
C PHE A 426 -22.19 5.07 -2.89
N TYR A 427 -21.36 4.35 -3.63
CA TYR A 427 -21.71 3.04 -4.14
C TYR A 427 -21.95 2.10 -2.99
N GLU A 428 -23.04 1.34 -3.04
CA GLU A 428 -23.43 0.42 -1.99
C GLU A 428 -23.53 -0.99 -2.58
N LEU A 429 -22.66 -1.88 -2.14
CA LEU A 429 -22.59 -3.26 -2.61
C LEU A 429 -22.73 -4.23 -1.45
N VAL A 430 -23.65 -5.17 -1.59
CA VAL A 430 -23.76 -6.35 -0.75
C VAL A 430 -23.59 -7.59 -1.61
N VAL A 431 -22.69 -8.48 -1.22
CA VAL A 431 -22.46 -9.79 -1.83
C VAL A 431 -22.73 -10.87 -0.78
N ILE A 432 -23.70 -11.73 -1.04
CA ILE A 432 -24.18 -12.77 -0.11
C ILE A 432 -24.13 -14.16 -0.74
#